data_4f309cfa381e3ad2375af65246eed63e
#
_entry.id   4f309cfa381e3ad2375af65246eed63e
#
_cell.length_a   1.000
_cell.length_b   1.000
_cell.length_c   1.000
_cell.angle_alpha   90.00
_cell.angle_beta   90.00
_cell.angle_gamma   90.00
#
_symmetry.space_group_name_H-M   'P 1'
#
loop_
_entity.id
_entity.type
_entity.pdbx_description
1 polymer ?
#
loop_
_entity_poly.entity_id
_entity_poly.type
_entity_poly.pdbx_seq_one_letter_code
_entity_poly.pdbx_strand_id
1 'polypeptide(L)'
;GEREIREAADHLTKHLSHHPVLRHTEVLPLFARLSQAEQDRVFDSHTGRRIVLATNVAETSLTVPGIRFVIDTGTARVKRYSLRQKVEQLMVEPISQAAANQRSGRCGRVADGICIRLYDEASFASRPRFTDPEILRSSLAGVILRMKTLHLHGPTGGVEDFPFIEPPSRRAFADGYALLHELGAATEALELTEVGHQLARLPLDPRVGRMILAARDRGALAEVLVIASALSLQDVRDRPMDAQQQADQQHAK
;
A
#
# COMPACT_ATOMS: atom_id res chain seq x y z
N GLY A 1 -5.97 -3.91 8.80
CA GLY A 1 -6.16 -2.53 8.31
C GLY A 1 -6.75 -1.61 9.36
N GLU A 2 -7.17 -0.42 8.98
CA GLU A 2 -7.69 0.59 9.91
C GLU A 2 -8.83 0.07 10.78
N ARG A 3 -9.80 -0.62 10.19
CA ARG A 3 -10.95 -1.17 10.92
C ARG A 3 -10.52 -2.14 12.01
N GLU A 4 -9.67 -3.10 11.68
CA GLU A 4 -9.20 -4.10 12.62
C GLU A 4 -8.35 -3.47 13.75
N ILE A 5 -7.58 -2.41 13.43
CA ILE A 5 -6.82 -1.66 14.43
C ILE A 5 -7.76 -0.93 15.39
N ARG A 6 -8.81 -0.28 14.89
CA ARG A 6 -9.80 0.41 15.73
C ARG A 6 -10.54 -0.58 16.64
N GLU A 7 -11.05 -1.68 16.08
CA GLU A 7 -11.71 -2.74 16.84
C GLU A 7 -10.79 -3.31 17.93
N ALA A 8 -9.52 -3.56 17.62
CA ALA A 8 -8.53 -4.04 18.58
C ALA A 8 -8.20 -2.99 19.65
N ALA A 9 -8.10 -1.71 19.30
CA ALA A 9 -7.85 -0.62 20.24
C ALA A 9 -8.99 -0.51 21.27
N ASP A 10 -10.24 -0.53 20.80
CA ASP A 10 -11.43 -0.47 21.66
C ASP A 10 -11.50 -1.68 22.60
N HIS A 11 -11.25 -2.88 22.08
CA HIS A 11 -11.27 -4.10 22.86
C HIS A 11 -10.18 -4.10 23.93
N LEU A 12 -8.96 -3.74 23.56
CA LEU A 12 -7.83 -3.67 24.50
C LEU A 12 -8.07 -2.60 25.58
N THR A 13 -8.52 -1.42 25.21
CA THR A 13 -8.81 -0.33 26.15
C THR A 13 -9.84 -0.75 27.18
N LYS A 14 -10.93 -1.40 26.73
CA LYS A 14 -11.96 -1.96 27.65
C LYS A 14 -11.39 -3.04 28.57
N HIS A 15 -10.62 -3.97 28.01
CA HIS A 15 -10.02 -5.07 28.81
C HIS A 15 -9.04 -4.52 29.85
N LEU A 16 -8.17 -3.61 29.46
CA LEU A 16 -7.14 -3.03 30.33
C LEU A 16 -7.72 -2.14 31.43
N SER A 17 -8.84 -1.44 31.17
CA SER A 17 -9.49 -0.55 32.15
C SER A 17 -9.96 -1.28 33.41
N HIS A 18 -10.30 -2.56 33.31
CA HIS A 18 -10.71 -3.40 34.43
C HIS A 18 -9.55 -4.02 35.21
N HIS A 19 -8.30 -3.87 34.72
CA HIS A 19 -7.14 -4.47 35.39
C HIS A 19 -6.40 -3.43 36.23
N PRO A 20 -6.26 -3.63 37.57
CA PRO A 20 -5.72 -2.62 38.49
C PRO A 20 -4.33 -2.07 38.09
N VAL A 21 -3.46 -2.95 37.58
CA VAL A 21 -2.08 -2.61 37.20
C VAL A 21 -1.97 -2.06 35.78
N LEU A 22 -2.90 -2.44 34.89
CA LEU A 22 -2.80 -2.15 33.46
C LEU A 22 -3.70 -1.00 32.99
N ARG A 23 -4.59 -0.49 33.84
CA ARG A 23 -5.59 0.53 33.50
C ARG A 23 -4.98 1.86 32.95
N HIS A 24 -3.72 2.11 33.24
CA HIS A 24 -2.99 3.31 32.74
C HIS A 24 -2.14 3.01 31.51
N THR A 25 -2.33 1.85 30.86
CA THR A 25 -1.64 1.52 29.62
C THR A 25 -2.23 2.34 28.48
N GLU A 26 -1.38 3.06 27.78
CA GLU A 26 -1.76 3.82 26.60
C GLU A 26 -1.87 2.87 25.38
N VAL A 27 -2.98 2.94 24.65
CA VAL A 27 -3.20 2.17 23.42
C VAL A 27 -3.24 3.15 22.24
N LEU A 28 -2.25 3.08 21.35
CA LEU A 28 -2.08 3.98 20.22
C LEU A 28 -2.24 3.23 18.90
N PRO A 29 -3.16 3.63 18.03
CA PRO A 29 -3.21 3.16 16.66
C PRO A 29 -2.10 3.82 15.82
N LEU A 30 -1.60 3.09 14.81
CA LEU A 30 -0.60 3.61 13.85
C LEU A 30 -0.88 3.05 12.45
N PHE A 31 -1.45 3.89 11.59
CA PHE A 31 -1.71 3.58 10.18
C PHE A 31 -1.69 4.86 9.33
N ALA A 32 -1.50 4.72 8.03
CA ALA A 32 -1.19 5.84 7.13
C ALA A 32 -2.30 6.93 7.03
N ARG A 33 -3.56 6.60 7.37
CA ARG A 33 -4.69 7.54 7.29
C ARG A 33 -4.93 8.34 8.58
N LEU A 34 -4.14 8.12 9.61
CA LEU A 34 -4.18 8.98 10.79
C LEU A 34 -3.66 10.38 10.45
N SER A 35 -4.19 11.38 11.13
CA SER A 35 -3.62 12.73 11.10
C SER A 35 -2.15 12.70 11.54
N GLN A 36 -1.36 13.67 11.10
CA GLN A 36 0.05 13.77 11.48
C GLN A 36 0.21 13.80 13.01
N ALA A 37 -0.65 14.58 13.69
CA ALA A 37 -0.63 14.71 15.15
C ALA A 37 -0.87 13.36 15.86
N GLU A 38 -1.79 12.53 15.35
CA GLU A 38 -2.04 11.19 15.89
C GLU A 38 -0.88 10.23 15.62
N GLN A 39 -0.24 10.32 14.45
CA GLN A 39 0.94 9.53 14.13
C GLN A 39 2.14 9.91 15.00
N ASP A 40 2.32 11.21 15.28
CA ASP A 40 3.45 11.71 16.07
C ASP A 40 3.37 11.25 17.53
N ARG A 41 2.19 10.99 18.08
CA ARG A 41 2.00 10.49 19.46
C ARG A 41 2.81 9.23 19.76
N VAL A 42 3.07 8.37 18.79
CA VAL A 42 3.85 7.14 19.04
C VAL A 42 5.34 7.42 19.28
N PHE A 43 5.81 8.62 18.94
CA PHE A 43 7.18 9.06 19.13
C PHE A 43 7.37 9.90 20.39
N ASP A 44 6.28 10.37 21.00
CA ASP A 44 6.34 11.13 22.24
C ASP A 44 6.98 10.35 23.37
N SER A 45 7.74 11.04 24.21
CA SER A 45 8.31 10.47 25.42
C SER A 45 7.20 10.05 26.38
N HIS A 46 7.33 8.90 27.01
CA HIS A 46 6.36 8.37 27.96
C HIS A 46 7.04 7.61 29.10
N THR A 47 6.44 7.63 30.26
CA THR A 47 6.93 6.89 31.45
C THR A 47 6.12 5.63 31.73
N GLY A 48 4.92 5.52 31.17
CA GLY A 48 3.99 4.42 31.36
C GLY A 48 4.15 3.30 30.33
N ARG A 49 3.32 2.27 30.48
CA ARG A 49 3.21 1.19 29.50
C ARG A 49 2.45 1.68 28.27
N ARG A 50 2.94 1.33 27.09
CA ARG A 50 2.33 1.69 25.79
C ARG A 50 2.17 0.47 24.91
N ILE A 51 1.03 0.37 24.23
CA ILE A 51 0.75 -0.63 23.19
C ILE A 51 0.48 0.13 21.90
N VAL A 52 1.26 -0.16 20.86
CA VAL A 52 1.09 0.44 19.52
C VAL A 52 0.47 -0.62 18.59
N LEU A 53 -0.70 -0.32 18.05
CA LEU A 53 -1.41 -1.17 17.09
C LEU A 53 -1.14 -0.66 15.68
N ALA A 54 -0.26 -1.32 14.95
CA ALA A 54 0.22 -0.84 13.68
C ALA A 54 -0.16 -1.73 12.50
N THR A 55 -0.31 -1.12 11.32
CA THR A 55 -0.25 -1.83 10.04
C THR A 55 1.20 -2.13 9.69
N ASN A 56 1.46 -2.66 8.48
CA ASN A 56 2.80 -2.83 7.95
C ASN A 56 3.61 -1.52 7.78
N VAL A 57 3.02 -0.35 8.03
CA VAL A 57 3.76 0.93 8.09
C VAL A 57 4.88 0.91 9.13
N ALA A 58 4.68 0.21 10.26
CA ALA A 58 5.70 0.03 11.28
C ALA A 58 6.71 -1.08 10.96
N GLU A 59 6.51 -1.85 9.91
CA GLU A 59 7.43 -2.91 9.49
C GLU A 59 8.69 -2.34 8.84
N THR A 60 8.55 -1.34 7.97
CA THR A 60 9.65 -0.78 7.16
C THR A 60 9.81 0.73 7.31
N SER A 61 8.71 1.48 7.30
CA SER A 61 8.73 2.93 7.09
C SER A 61 9.01 3.74 8.37
N LEU A 62 8.53 3.25 9.53
CA LEU A 62 8.64 3.97 10.79
C LEU A 62 9.39 3.14 11.83
N THR A 63 10.16 3.81 12.67
CA THR A 63 10.83 3.20 13.82
C THR A 63 10.25 3.79 15.10
N VAL A 64 9.36 3.05 15.74
CA VAL A 64 8.81 3.44 17.04
C VAL A 64 9.87 3.20 18.12
N PRO A 65 10.24 4.22 18.92
CA PRO A 65 11.27 4.07 19.93
C PRO A 65 10.80 3.21 21.10
N GLY A 66 11.74 2.56 21.79
CA GLY A 66 11.48 1.85 23.03
C GLY A 66 10.69 0.53 22.93
N ILE A 67 10.43 0.03 21.75
CA ILE A 67 9.71 -1.24 21.55
C ILE A 67 10.55 -2.42 22.04
N ARG A 68 10.02 -3.15 23.04
CA ARG A 68 10.63 -4.33 23.65
C ARG A 68 9.89 -5.62 23.28
N PHE A 69 8.65 -5.51 22.88
CA PHE A 69 7.80 -6.65 22.51
C PHE A 69 7.15 -6.41 21.17
N VAL A 70 7.11 -7.44 20.34
CA VAL A 70 6.36 -7.47 19.09
C VAL A 70 5.39 -8.63 19.15
N ILE A 71 4.11 -8.38 18.82
CA ILE A 71 3.11 -9.43 18.60
C ILE A 71 2.81 -9.42 17.10
N ASP A 72 3.18 -10.50 16.42
CA ASP A 72 3.03 -10.63 14.98
C ASP A 72 1.86 -11.57 14.63
N THR A 73 0.81 -11.00 14.02
CA THR A 73 -0.35 -11.76 13.55
C THR A 73 -0.08 -12.58 12.30
N GLY A 74 1.07 -12.38 11.64
CA GLY A 74 1.48 -13.14 10.46
C GLY A 74 0.76 -12.78 9.17
N THR A 75 -0.03 -11.69 9.14
CA THR A 75 -0.78 -11.27 7.96
C THR A 75 -0.51 -9.80 7.61
N ALA A 76 -0.71 -9.44 6.35
CA ALA A 76 -0.70 -8.06 5.88
C ALA A 76 -1.75 -7.86 4.79
N ARG A 77 -2.17 -6.60 4.59
CA ARG A 77 -2.90 -6.21 3.39
C ARG A 77 -1.91 -5.91 2.28
N VAL A 78 -2.01 -6.67 1.19
CA VAL A 78 -1.14 -6.56 0.02
C VAL A 78 -1.97 -6.12 -1.17
N LYS A 79 -1.47 -5.13 -1.90
CA LYS A 79 -2.07 -4.65 -3.14
C LYS A 79 -1.74 -5.65 -4.24
N ARG A 80 -2.77 -6.19 -4.90
CA ARG A 80 -2.64 -7.10 -6.03
C ARG A 80 -3.55 -6.67 -7.17
N TYR A 81 -3.02 -6.71 -8.37
CA TYR A 81 -3.79 -6.48 -9.59
C TYR A 81 -4.48 -7.77 -10.04
N SER A 82 -5.81 -7.73 -10.17
CA SER A 82 -6.60 -8.83 -10.67
C SER A 82 -6.66 -8.79 -12.20
N LEU A 83 -5.97 -9.69 -12.88
CA LEU A 83 -6.04 -9.83 -14.34
C LEU A 83 -7.46 -10.15 -14.84
N ARG A 84 -8.31 -10.77 -13.99
CA ARG A 84 -9.69 -11.09 -14.34
C ARG A 84 -10.60 -9.87 -14.25
N GLN A 85 -10.45 -9.09 -13.19
CA GLN A 85 -11.34 -7.95 -12.91
C GLN A 85 -10.77 -6.62 -13.40
N LYS A 86 -9.51 -6.60 -13.84
CA LYS A 86 -8.80 -5.40 -14.33
C LYS A 86 -8.72 -4.28 -13.30
N VAL A 87 -8.72 -4.63 -12.01
CA VAL A 87 -8.65 -3.69 -10.89
C VAL A 87 -7.61 -4.12 -9.87
N GLU A 88 -7.09 -3.15 -9.13
CA GLU A 88 -6.25 -3.39 -7.97
C GLU A 88 -7.11 -3.67 -6.73
N GLN A 89 -6.72 -4.68 -5.98
CA GLN A 89 -7.41 -5.12 -4.77
C GLN A 89 -6.44 -5.19 -3.61
N LEU A 90 -6.91 -4.83 -2.41
CA LEU A 90 -6.19 -5.04 -1.17
C LEU A 90 -6.63 -6.37 -0.56
N MET A 91 -5.78 -7.39 -0.66
CA MET A 91 -6.03 -8.71 -0.12
C MET A 91 -5.30 -8.90 1.20
N VAL A 92 -5.93 -9.60 2.15
CA VAL A 92 -5.26 -10.03 3.38
C VAL A 92 -4.55 -11.36 3.09
N GLU A 93 -3.23 -11.36 3.23
CA GLU A 93 -2.39 -12.50 2.91
C GLU A 93 -1.40 -12.81 4.04
N PRO A 94 -0.96 -14.07 4.19
CA PRO A 94 0.19 -14.39 5.02
C PRO A 94 1.44 -13.63 4.54
N ILE A 95 2.20 -13.08 5.47
CA ILE A 95 3.47 -12.40 5.16
C ILE A 95 4.57 -13.41 4.86
N SER A 96 5.60 -12.98 4.14
CA SER A 96 6.82 -13.77 3.90
C SER A 96 7.64 -13.97 5.19
N GLN A 97 8.58 -14.93 5.15
CA GLN A 97 9.54 -15.13 6.26
C GLN A 97 10.38 -13.86 6.49
N ALA A 98 10.82 -13.19 5.41
CA ALA A 98 11.59 -11.95 5.50
C ALA A 98 10.79 -10.83 6.19
N ALA A 99 9.51 -10.64 5.84
CA ALA A 99 8.65 -9.67 6.50
C ALA A 99 8.43 -10.00 7.98
N ALA A 100 8.21 -11.27 8.32
CA ALA A 100 8.11 -11.71 9.72
C ALA A 100 9.39 -11.42 10.52
N ASN A 101 10.56 -11.62 9.91
CA ASN A 101 11.85 -11.32 10.53
C ASN A 101 12.07 -9.81 10.66
N GLN A 102 11.63 -9.00 9.70
CA GLN A 102 11.65 -7.54 9.81
C GLN A 102 10.79 -7.05 10.98
N ARG A 103 9.57 -7.60 11.15
CA ARG A 103 8.71 -7.30 12.30
C ARG A 103 9.38 -7.68 13.61
N SER A 104 9.94 -8.88 13.70
CA SER A 104 10.69 -9.31 14.87
C SER A 104 11.85 -8.36 15.20
N GLY A 105 12.59 -7.89 14.21
CA GLY A 105 13.69 -6.95 14.39
C GLY A 105 13.27 -5.59 14.96
N ARG A 106 11.98 -5.27 15.06
CA ARG A 106 11.52 -3.99 15.65
C ARG A 106 11.71 -3.93 17.16
N CYS A 107 11.64 -5.04 17.89
CA CYS A 107 11.86 -5.07 19.33
C CYS A 107 13.35 -5.19 19.73
N GLY A 108 14.25 -5.50 18.79
CA GLY A 108 15.67 -5.70 19.05
C GLY A 108 16.59 -4.51 18.72
N ARG A 109 16.07 -3.29 18.51
CA ARG A 109 16.88 -2.15 18.03
C ARG A 109 17.69 -1.44 19.11
N VAL A 110 17.14 -1.33 20.31
CA VAL A 110 17.73 -0.55 21.41
C VAL A 110 18.25 -1.48 22.53
N ALA A 111 17.57 -2.60 22.72
CA ALA A 111 17.92 -3.61 23.72
C ALA A 111 17.25 -4.94 23.32
N ASP A 112 17.61 -6.03 24.00
CA ASP A 112 16.98 -7.34 23.80
C ASP A 112 15.46 -7.25 23.91
N GLY A 113 14.78 -7.86 22.96
CA GLY A 113 13.32 -7.86 22.86
C GLY A 113 12.77 -9.22 22.56
N ILE A 114 11.45 -9.37 22.72
CA ILE A 114 10.72 -10.63 22.51
C ILE A 114 9.68 -10.43 21.40
N CYS A 115 9.72 -11.31 20.39
CA CYS A 115 8.69 -11.38 19.37
C CYS A 115 7.82 -12.63 19.58
N ILE A 116 6.51 -12.43 19.72
CA ILE A 116 5.52 -13.49 19.84
C ILE A 116 4.76 -13.56 18.51
N ARG A 117 4.88 -14.68 17.80
CA ARG A 117 4.15 -14.98 16.58
C ARG A 117 2.85 -15.69 16.93
N LEU A 118 1.72 -15.17 16.42
CA LEU A 118 0.39 -15.78 16.63
C LEU A 118 0.08 -16.86 15.58
N TYR A 119 1.08 -17.55 15.12
CA TYR A 119 1.04 -18.67 14.20
C TYR A 119 2.20 -19.63 14.49
N ASP A 120 2.02 -20.91 14.15
CA ASP A 120 2.96 -21.95 14.49
C ASP A 120 4.22 -21.94 13.61
N GLU A 121 5.22 -22.70 14.01
CA GLU A 121 6.50 -22.81 13.33
C GLU A 121 6.37 -23.49 11.96
N ALA A 122 5.46 -24.46 11.82
CA ALA A 122 5.19 -25.11 10.55
C ALA A 122 4.58 -24.12 9.53
N SER A 123 3.65 -23.28 9.97
CA SER A 123 3.11 -22.16 9.17
C SER A 123 4.21 -21.21 8.77
N PHE A 124 5.12 -20.84 9.68
CA PHE A 124 6.25 -19.96 9.32
C PHE A 124 7.17 -20.60 8.28
N ALA A 125 7.54 -21.86 8.47
CA ALA A 125 8.45 -22.59 7.57
C ALA A 125 7.88 -22.78 6.16
N SER A 126 6.54 -22.90 6.03
CA SER A 126 5.84 -23.07 4.75
C SER A 126 5.69 -21.78 3.94
N ARG A 127 5.96 -20.61 4.55
CA ARG A 127 5.80 -19.31 3.88
C ARG A 127 6.90 -19.07 2.85
N PRO A 128 6.61 -18.29 1.78
CA PRO A 128 7.64 -17.87 0.85
C PRO A 128 8.74 -17.08 1.60
N ARG A 129 9.97 -17.24 1.15
CA ARG A 129 11.13 -16.60 1.76
C ARG A 129 11.04 -15.07 1.69
N PHE A 130 10.61 -14.55 0.54
CA PHE A 130 10.45 -13.12 0.27
C PHE A 130 9.05 -12.82 -0.26
N THR A 131 8.60 -11.58 -0.09
CA THR A 131 7.38 -11.08 -0.72
C THR A 131 7.63 -10.86 -2.21
N ASP A 132 6.67 -11.21 -3.06
CA ASP A 132 6.75 -10.94 -4.49
C ASP A 132 7.07 -9.46 -4.75
N PRO A 133 7.99 -9.13 -5.66
CA PRO A 133 8.25 -7.76 -6.06
C PRO A 133 7.01 -7.12 -6.67
N GLU A 134 6.93 -5.80 -6.63
CA GLU A 134 5.74 -5.06 -7.07
C GLU A 134 5.40 -5.32 -8.54
N ILE A 135 6.41 -5.52 -9.38
CA ILE A 135 6.23 -5.80 -10.81
C ILE A 135 5.43 -7.08 -11.08
N LEU A 136 5.43 -8.05 -10.15
CA LEU A 136 4.67 -9.30 -10.27
C LEU A 136 3.22 -9.19 -9.76
N ARG A 137 2.87 -8.10 -9.08
CA ARG A 137 1.55 -7.94 -8.42
C ARG A 137 0.77 -6.71 -8.88
N SER A 138 1.34 -5.87 -9.75
CA SER A 138 0.74 -4.64 -10.27
C SER A 138 0.40 -4.75 -11.75
N SER A 139 -0.43 -3.84 -12.27
CA SER A 139 -0.64 -3.71 -13.71
C SER A 139 0.65 -3.28 -14.40
N LEU A 140 1.00 -3.91 -15.51
CA LEU A 140 2.21 -3.58 -16.26
C LEU A 140 2.02 -2.43 -17.24
N ALA A 141 0.81 -1.90 -17.44
CA ALA A 141 0.57 -0.85 -18.43
C ALA A 141 1.49 0.38 -18.24
N GLY A 142 1.62 0.89 -17.02
CA GLY A 142 2.51 2.00 -16.71
C GLY A 142 4.00 1.67 -16.88
N VAL A 143 4.39 0.43 -16.56
CA VAL A 143 5.75 -0.07 -16.75
C VAL A 143 6.09 -0.14 -18.24
N ILE A 144 5.21 -0.75 -19.04
CA ILE A 144 5.37 -0.87 -20.51
C ILE A 144 5.51 0.52 -21.14
N LEU A 145 4.64 1.47 -20.80
CA LEU A 145 4.73 2.86 -21.28
C LEU A 145 6.10 3.47 -21.04
N ARG A 146 6.59 3.37 -19.81
CA ARG A 146 7.90 3.93 -19.43
C ARG A 146 9.04 3.22 -20.14
N MET A 147 9.04 1.89 -20.18
CA MET A 147 10.09 1.12 -20.83
C MET A 147 10.17 1.41 -22.31
N LYS A 148 9.03 1.45 -23.03
CA LYS A 148 9.00 1.81 -24.45
C LYS A 148 9.51 3.24 -24.70
N THR A 149 9.12 4.20 -23.86
CA THR A 149 9.58 5.59 -23.99
C THR A 149 11.08 5.74 -23.74
N LEU A 150 11.64 4.93 -22.84
CA LEU A 150 13.07 4.90 -22.53
C LEU A 150 13.86 3.96 -23.45
N HIS A 151 13.21 3.34 -24.42
CA HIS A 151 13.80 2.35 -25.33
C HIS A 151 14.44 1.17 -24.58
N LEU A 152 13.87 0.80 -23.44
CA LEU A 152 14.29 -0.36 -22.66
C LEU A 152 13.56 -1.61 -23.18
N HIS A 153 14.28 -2.46 -23.86
CA HIS A 153 13.79 -3.69 -24.46
C HIS A 153 14.83 -4.80 -24.34
N GLY A 154 14.42 -6.04 -24.58
CA GLY A 154 15.31 -7.19 -24.66
C GLY A 154 15.95 -7.35 -26.03
N PRO A 155 16.71 -8.43 -26.24
CA PRO A 155 17.43 -8.71 -27.48
C PRO A 155 16.55 -8.80 -28.74
N THR A 156 15.28 -9.19 -28.58
CA THR A 156 14.32 -9.32 -29.69
C THR A 156 13.52 -8.04 -29.95
N GLY A 157 13.76 -6.98 -29.17
CA GLY A 157 13.08 -5.69 -29.29
C GLY A 157 11.78 -5.59 -28.47
N GLY A 158 11.36 -6.66 -27.77
CA GLY A 158 10.20 -6.68 -26.88
C GLY A 158 10.54 -6.22 -25.47
N VAL A 159 9.57 -5.59 -24.80
CA VAL A 159 9.68 -5.24 -23.35
C VAL A 159 9.69 -6.51 -22.51
N GLU A 160 8.97 -7.54 -22.93
CA GLU A 160 8.86 -8.84 -22.29
C GLU A 160 10.17 -9.61 -22.26
N ASP A 161 11.10 -9.32 -23.18
CA ASP A 161 12.40 -9.99 -23.26
C ASP A 161 13.50 -9.21 -22.50
N PHE A 162 13.15 -8.12 -21.84
CA PHE A 162 14.08 -7.39 -20.99
C PHE A 162 14.56 -8.31 -19.83
N PRO A 163 15.85 -8.29 -19.47
CA PRO A 163 16.42 -9.18 -18.46
C PRO A 163 15.99 -8.80 -17.04
N PHE A 164 14.73 -8.98 -16.71
CA PHE A 164 14.23 -8.81 -15.36
C PHE A 164 14.86 -9.83 -14.41
N ILE A 165 15.14 -9.43 -13.17
CA ILE A 165 15.60 -10.36 -12.13
C ILE A 165 14.53 -11.44 -11.88
N GLU A 166 13.27 -11.02 -11.76
CA GLU A 166 12.10 -11.89 -11.68
C GLU A 166 11.12 -11.45 -12.78
N PRO A 167 11.07 -12.17 -13.92
CA PRO A 167 10.28 -11.75 -15.07
C PRO A 167 8.78 -11.91 -14.81
N PRO A 168 7.95 -10.91 -15.13
CA PRO A 168 6.51 -11.05 -15.16
C PRO A 168 6.05 -12.10 -16.17
N SER A 169 4.86 -12.65 -15.96
CA SER A 169 4.28 -13.61 -16.90
C SER A 169 3.93 -12.93 -18.24
N ARG A 170 4.01 -13.69 -19.35
CA ARG A 170 3.55 -13.22 -20.67
C ARG A 170 2.10 -12.72 -20.65
N ARG A 171 1.25 -13.35 -19.82
CA ARG A 171 -0.13 -12.91 -19.64
C ARG A 171 -0.23 -11.53 -19.01
N ALA A 172 0.64 -11.17 -18.08
CA ALA A 172 0.66 -9.84 -17.47
C ALA A 172 1.09 -8.76 -18.47
N PHE A 173 2.05 -9.06 -19.36
CA PHE A 173 2.42 -8.16 -20.47
C PHE A 173 1.26 -8.01 -21.45
N ALA A 174 0.65 -9.11 -21.90
CA ALA A 174 -0.50 -9.07 -22.80
C ALA A 174 -1.65 -8.24 -22.23
N ASP A 175 -1.93 -8.37 -20.93
CA ASP A 175 -2.93 -7.58 -20.22
C ASP A 175 -2.57 -6.09 -20.18
N GLY A 176 -1.32 -5.77 -19.90
CA GLY A 176 -0.81 -4.40 -19.93
C GLY A 176 -0.95 -3.76 -21.31
N TYR A 177 -0.56 -4.45 -22.36
CA TYR A 177 -0.74 -3.98 -23.74
C TYR A 177 -2.21 -3.85 -24.13
N ALA A 178 -3.07 -4.80 -23.74
CA ALA A 178 -4.51 -4.71 -23.98
C ALA A 178 -5.11 -3.45 -23.37
N LEU A 179 -4.72 -3.11 -22.15
CA LEU A 179 -5.13 -1.85 -21.52
C LEU A 179 -4.60 -0.63 -22.28
N LEU A 180 -3.34 -0.62 -22.68
CA LEU A 180 -2.78 0.50 -23.46
C LEU A 180 -3.47 0.67 -24.82
N HIS A 181 -3.82 -0.42 -25.47
CA HIS A 181 -4.59 -0.40 -26.72
C HIS A 181 -6.01 0.17 -26.49
N GLU A 182 -6.71 -0.28 -25.43
CA GLU A 182 -8.03 0.24 -25.04
C GLU A 182 -8.00 1.76 -24.80
N LEU A 183 -6.92 2.27 -24.18
CA LEU A 183 -6.70 3.70 -23.94
C LEU A 183 -6.26 4.47 -25.18
N GLY A 184 -6.05 3.80 -26.31
CA GLY A 184 -5.50 4.38 -27.53
C GLY A 184 -4.01 4.78 -27.42
N ALA A 185 -3.29 4.22 -26.43
CA ALA A 185 -1.89 4.52 -26.16
C ALA A 185 -0.91 3.60 -26.90
N ALA A 186 -1.37 2.44 -27.36
CA ALA A 186 -0.58 1.51 -28.17
C ALA A 186 -1.38 1.06 -29.40
N THR A 187 -0.67 0.75 -30.48
CA THR A 187 -1.21 0.13 -31.71
C THR A 187 -1.31 -1.38 -31.54
N GLU A 188 -1.96 -2.07 -32.50
CA GLU A 188 -1.97 -3.54 -32.56
C GLU A 188 -0.55 -4.13 -32.73
N ALA A 189 0.35 -3.36 -33.37
CA ALA A 189 1.77 -3.71 -33.49
C ALA A 189 2.57 -3.45 -32.20
N LEU A 190 1.90 -3.15 -31.09
CA LEU A 190 2.48 -2.86 -29.78
C LEU A 190 3.38 -1.61 -29.74
N GLU A 191 3.28 -0.72 -30.73
CA GLU A 191 4.00 0.55 -30.77
C GLU A 191 3.22 1.67 -30.10
N LEU A 192 3.91 2.62 -29.44
CA LEU A 192 3.27 3.76 -28.81
C LEU A 192 2.67 4.70 -29.85
N THR A 193 1.45 5.13 -29.59
CA THR A 193 0.80 6.22 -30.33
C THR A 193 1.24 7.58 -29.76
N GLU A 194 0.81 8.69 -30.39
CA GLU A 194 0.99 10.03 -29.81
C GLU A 194 0.36 10.15 -28.42
N VAL A 195 -0.82 9.54 -28.21
CA VAL A 195 -1.47 9.44 -26.88
C VAL A 195 -0.56 8.68 -25.91
N GLY A 196 0.05 7.58 -26.33
CA GLY A 196 0.99 6.81 -25.52
C GLY A 196 2.19 7.64 -25.08
N HIS A 197 2.80 8.40 -25.99
CA HIS A 197 3.91 9.28 -25.65
C HIS A 197 3.51 10.41 -24.69
N GLN A 198 2.30 10.96 -24.83
CA GLN A 198 1.79 11.98 -23.91
C GLN A 198 1.52 11.36 -22.51
N LEU A 199 0.92 10.19 -22.45
CA LEU A 199 0.67 9.46 -21.17
C LEU A 199 1.97 9.12 -20.45
N ALA A 200 3.00 8.71 -21.16
CA ALA A 200 4.29 8.36 -20.56
C ALA A 200 4.99 9.53 -19.85
N ARG A 201 4.66 10.77 -20.20
CA ARG A 201 5.17 11.99 -19.54
C ARG A 201 4.42 12.33 -18.23
N LEU A 202 3.25 11.72 -18.01
CA LEU A 202 2.45 11.96 -16.81
C LEU A 202 2.85 10.94 -15.72
N PRO A 203 3.21 11.38 -14.50
CA PRO A 203 3.52 10.47 -13.39
C PRO A 203 2.23 9.95 -12.73
N LEU A 204 1.28 9.44 -13.54
CA LEU A 204 -0.05 9.03 -13.13
C LEU A 204 -0.36 7.62 -13.64
N ASP A 205 -1.39 7.01 -13.08
CA ASP A 205 -2.00 5.82 -13.67
C ASP A 205 -2.45 6.13 -15.11
N PRO A 206 -2.21 5.24 -16.08
CA PRO A 206 -2.54 5.48 -17.49
C PRO A 206 -4.02 5.83 -17.73
N ARG A 207 -4.96 5.28 -16.96
CA ARG A 207 -6.39 5.60 -17.06
C ARG A 207 -6.67 7.03 -16.62
N VAL A 208 -6.07 7.45 -15.51
CA VAL A 208 -6.22 8.84 -14.99
C VAL A 208 -5.57 9.82 -15.96
N GLY A 209 -4.37 9.51 -16.46
CA GLY A 209 -3.73 10.32 -17.49
C GLY A 209 -4.57 10.45 -18.76
N ARG A 210 -5.22 9.36 -19.20
CA ARG A 210 -6.11 9.38 -20.38
C ARG A 210 -7.35 10.25 -20.18
N MET A 211 -7.91 10.26 -18.94
CA MET A 211 -9.01 11.19 -18.59
C MET A 211 -8.60 12.65 -18.78
N ILE A 212 -7.41 13.03 -18.29
CA ILE A 212 -6.88 14.40 -18.42
C ILE A 212 -6.69 14.78 -19.89
N LEU A 213 -6.06 13.90 -20.70
CA LEU A 213 -5.88 14.16 -22.12
C LEU A 213 -7.21 14.33 -22.86
N ALA A 214 -8.20 13.47 -22.58
CA ALA A 214 -9.53 13.56 -23.17
C ALA A 214 -10.29 14.84 -22.75
N ALA A 215 -10.11 15.27 -21.51
CA ALA A 215 -10.70 16.50 -20.99
C ALA A 215 -10.18 17.76 -21.65
N ARG A 216 -8.87 17.80 -21.92
CA ARG A 216 -8.23 18.90 -22.66
C ARG A 216 -8.90 19.08 -24.01
N ASP A 217 -9.09 17.99 -24.76
CA ASP A 217 -9.67 18.02 -26.11
C ASP A 217 -11.16 18.37 -26.13
N ARG A 218 -11.85 18.26 -24.97
CA ARG A 218 -13.28 18.55 -24.79
C ARG A 218 -13.58 19.82 -24.01
N GLY A 219 -12.57 20.61 -23.67
CA GLY A 219 -12.74 21.88 -22.93
C GLY A 219 -13.18 21.71 -21.46
N ALA A 220 -12.99 20.52 -20.85
CA ALA A 220 -13.39 20.20 -19.47
C ALA A 220 -12.14 19.92 -18.58
N LEU A 221 -11.01 20.55 -18.91
CA LEU A 221 -9.73 20.24 -18.24
C LEU A 221 -9.76 20.60 -16.75
N ALA A 222 -10.35 21.75 -16.41
CA ALA A 222 -10.36 22.24 -15.04
C ALA A 222 -11.11 21.27 -14.10
N GLU A 223 -12.29 20.84 -14.50
CA GLU A 223 -13.13 19.91 -13.74
C GLU A 223 -12.46 18.54 -13.58
N VAL A 224 -11.90 18.04 -14.69
CA VAL A 224 -11.26 16.71 -14.67
C VAL A 224 -9.95 16.71 -13.89
N LEU A 225 -9.22 17.83 -13.85
CA LEU A 225 -8.03 17.94 -12.98
C LEU A 225 -8.40 17.80 -11.50
N VAL A 226 -9.52 18.37 -11.05
CA VAL A 226 -10.01 18.19 -9.67
C VAL A 226 -10.33 16.70 -9.41
N ILE A 227 -11.06 16.06 -10.33
CA ILE A 227 -11.40 14.63 -10.23
C ILE A 227 -10.13 13.76 -10.24
N ALA A 228 -9.22 14.00 -11.16
CA ALA A 228 -7.97 13.25 -11.30
C ALA A 228 -7.08 13.39 -10.07
N SER A 229 -7.01 14.59 -9.50
CA SER A 229 -6.29 14.84 -8.24
C SER A 229 -6.90 14.03 -7.09
N ALA A 230 -8.22 14.05 -6.95
CA ALA A 230 -8.91 13.27 -5.92
C ALA A 230 -8.70 11.74 -6.09
N LEU A 231 -8.68 11.24 -7.34
CA LEU A 231 -8.43 9.82 -7.64
C LEU A 231 -6.97 9.41 -7.43
N SER A 232 -6.03 10.35 -7.51
CA SER A 232 -4.59 10.08 -7.39
C SER A 232 -4.07 10.19 -5.96
N LEU A 233 -4.83 10.80 -5.07
CA LEU A 233 -4.48 10.99 -3.67
C LEU A 233 -5.31 10.07 -2.77
N GLN A 234 -4.78 9.82 -1.58
CA GLN A 234 -5.57 9.25 -0.51
C GLN A 234 -6.65 10.26 -0.09
N ASP A 235 -7.82 9.77 0.36
CA ASP A 235 -8.90 10.63 0.85
C ASP A 235 -8.36 11.62 1.89
N VAL A 236 -8.42 12.92 1.55
CA VAL A 236 -7.87 14.01 2.37
C VAL A 236 -8.77 14.42 3.53
N ARG A 237 -10.00 13.86 3.59
CA ARG A 237 -10.93 14.14 4.68
C ARG A 237 -10.43 13.52 5.96
N ASP A 238 -10.14 14.34 6.94
CA ASP A 238 -9.73 13.90 8.27
C ASP A 238 -10.91 13.31 9.06
N ARG A 239 -10.70 12.15 9.69
CA ARG A 239 -11.69 11.46 10.53
C ARG A 239 -11.04 11.02 11.84
N PRO A 240 -10.78 11.96 12.78
CA PRO A 240 -10.17 11.66 14.07
C PRO A 240 -10.95 10.56 14.82
N MET A 241 -10.26 9.73 15.56
CA MET A 241 -10.87 8.58 16.25
C MET A 241 -11.91 9.02 17.31
N ASP A 242 -11.67 10.13 17.96
CA ASP A 242 -12.48 10.72 19.02
C ASP A 242 -13.63 11.59 18.49
N ALA A 243 -13.63 11.96 17.20
CA ALA A 243 -14.60 12.90 16.60
C ALA A 243 -15.20 12.38 15.27
N GLN A 244 -15.31 11.08 15.05
CA GLN A 244 -15.74 10.48 13.76
C GLN A 244 -17.14 10.96 13.33
N GLN A 245 -18.12 10.92 14.23
CA GLN A 245 -19.49 11.33 13.92
C GLN A 245 -19.56 12.82 13.52
N GLN A 246 -18.78 13.65 14.20
CA GLN A 246 -18.72 15.08 13.88
C GLN A 246 -18.04 15.31 12.52
N ALA A 247 -16.95 14.59 12.25
CA ALA A 247 -16.27 14.63 10.95
C ALA A 247 -17.22 14.19 9.81
N ASP A 248 -17.95 13.10 9.97
CA ASP A 248 -18.91 12.62 8.98
C ASP A 248 -20.02 13.64 8.71
N GLN A 249 -20.53 14.29 9.73
CA GLN A 249 -21.54 15.36 9.59
C GLN A 249 -20.98 16.59 8.87
N GLN A 250 -19.73 16.95 9.10
CA GLN A 250 -19.08 18.07 8.42
C GLN A 250 -18.76 17.76 6.96
N HIS A 251 -18.32 16.51 6.68
CA HIS A 251 -17.98 16.08 5.33
C HIS A 251 -19.21 15.74 4.45
N ALA A 252 -20.38 15.59 5.05
CA ALA A 252 -21.64 15.36 4.32
C ALA A 252 -22.29 16.63 3.77
N LYS A 253 -21.76 17.81 4.12
CA LYS A 253 -22.19 19.12 3.63
C LYS A 253 -21.41 19.51 2.38
#